data_2e2d432b55620c4ec57700111706c99e
#
_entry.id   2e2d432b55620c4ec57700111706c99e
#
_cell.length_a   1.000
_cell.length_b   1.000
_cell.length_c   1.000
_cell.angle_alpha   90.00
_cell.angle_beta   90.00
_cell.angle_gamma   90.00
#
_symmetry.space_group_name_H-M   'P 1'
#
loop_
_entity.id
_entity.type
_entity.pdbx_description
1 polymer ?
#
loop_
_entity_poly.entity_id
_entity_poly.type
_entity_poly.pdbx_seq_one_letter_code
_entity_poly.pdbx_strand_id
1 'polypeptide(L)'
;MEAVYTPEQMRYIDAHSGVDVAVLIRRAGYAVAQTALRMLGGSYGKHVIVLAGKGNNGEDGRVASDFLRARGVKVSVFSSSEMPTQLPECDLVIDAVYGTGLRSDFVAPTTKAPVLAVDIPSGIDATTGECRGVPLRANETITFGG
;
A
#
# COMPACT_ATOMS: atom_id res chain seq x y z
N MET A 1 -12.34 3.55 7.31
CA MET A 1 -11.92 2.38 6.54
C MET A 1 -11.86 1.14 7.41
N GLU A 2 -12.41 0.09 6.96
CA GLU A 2 -12.48 -1.12 7.74
C GLU A 2 -11.25 -1.99 7.58
N ALA A 3 -10.82 -2.57 8.68
CA ALA A 3 -9.81 -3.62 8.64
C ALA A 3 -10.48 -4.91 8.16
N VAL A 4 -9.80 -5.63 7.28
CA VAL A 4 -10.33 -6.87 6.74
C VAL A 4 -9.93 -8.05 7.63
N TYR A 5 -8.65 -8.16 7.95
CA TYR A 5 -8.13 -9.24 8.78
C TYR A 5 -7.00 -8.71 9.65
N THR A 6 -6.84 -9.33 10.84
CA THR A 6 -5.67 -9.03 11.66
C THR A 6 -4.44 -9.73 11.07
N PRO A 7 -3.23 -9.26 11.37
CA PRO A 7 -2.03 -9.97 10.96
C PRO A 7 -1.97 -11.41 11.45
N GLU A 8 -2.49 -11.66 12.66
CA GLU A 8 -2.53 -13.00 13.20
C GLU A 8 -3.50 -13.89 12.44
N GLN A 9 -4.66 -13.37 12.06
CA GLN A 9 -5.62 -14.11 11.24
C GLN A 9 -5.03 -14.45 9.88
N MET A 10 -4.31 -13.51 9.27
CA MET A 10 -3.68 -13.76 7.99
C MET A 10 -2.60 -14.83 8.10
N ARG A 11 -1.79 -14.81 9.14
CA ARG A 11 -0.78 -15.84 9.34
C ARG A 11 -1.41 -17.20 9.59
N TYR A 12 -2.49 -17.25 10.34
CA TYR A 12 -3.21 -18.48 10.59
C TYR A 12 -3.75 -19.09 9.29
N ILE A 13 -4.38 -18.29 8.46
CA ILE A 13 -4.92 -18.74 7.18
C ILE A 13 -3.80 -19.21 6.26
N ASP A 14 -2.71 -18.46 6.21
CA ASP A 14 -1.55 -18.80 5.40
C ASP A 14 -0.96 -20.17 5.80
N ALA A 15 -0.92 -20.45 7.10
CA ALA A 15 -0.42 -21.72 7.61
C ALA A 15 -1.36 -22.89 7.33
N HIS A 16 -2.67 -22.64 7.21
CA HIS A 16 -3.68 -23.70 7.13
C HIS A 16 -4.30 -23.86 5.74
N SER A 17 -4.21 -22.85 4.88
CA SER A 17 -4.76 -22.93 3.54
C SER A 17 -4.15 -21.88 2.62
N GLY A 18 -3.21 -22.30 1.78
CA GLY A 18 -2.57 -21.40 0.82
C GLY A 18 -3.53 -20.81 -0.21
N VAL A 19 -4.67 -21.44 -0.45
CA VAL A 19 -5.67 -20.94 -1.41
C VAL A 19 -6.30 -19.64 -0.90
N ASP A 20 -6.51 -19.54 0.42
CA ASP A 20 -7.17 -18.39 1.00
C ASP A 20 -6.31 -17.13 1.00
N VAL A 21 -4.98 -17.26 0.95
CA VAL A 21 -4.08 -16.13 0.89
C VAL A 21 -4.31 -15.31 -0.37
N ALA A 22 -4.45 -15.97 -1.52
CA ALA A 22 -4.71 -15.27 -2.77
C ALA A 22 -6.03 -14.49 -2.74
N VAL A 23 -7.06 -15.08 -2.12
CA VAL A 23 -8.36 -14.42 -1.95
C VAL A 23 -8.24 -13.20 -1.05
N LEU A 24 -7.48 -13.33 0.06
CA LEU A 24 -7.28 -12.21 0.99
C LEU A 24 -6.53 -11.06 0.34
N ILE A 25 -5.49 -11.36 -0.43
CA ILE A 25 -4.72 -10.34 -1.14
C ILE A 25 -5.61 -9.63 -2.16
N ARG A 26 -6.44 -10.37 -2.87
CA ARG A 26 -7.36 -9.78 -3.84
C ARG A 26 -8.38 -8.85 -3.18
N ARG A 27 -8.94 -9.25 -2.05
CA ARG A 27 -9.88 -8.43 -1.29
C ARG A 27 -9.20 -7.18 -0.73
N ALA A 28 -7.99 -7.33 -0.21
CA ALA A 28 -7.21 -6.20 0.29
C ALA A 28 -6.90 -5.22 -0.83
N GLY A 29 -6.45 -5.72 -1.97
CA GLY A 29 -6.16 -4.88 -3.14
C GLY A 29 -7.38 -4.13 -3.62
N TYR A 30 -8.54 -4.78 -3.63
CA TYR A 30 -9.79 -4.12 -4.01
C TYR A 30 -10.14 -2.99 -3.03
N ALA A 31 -9.99 -3.23 -1.73
CA ALA A 31 -10.26 -2.22 -0.72
C ALA A 31 -9.31 -1.02 -0.85
N VAL A 32 -8.04 -1.28 -1.14
CA VAL A 32 -7.07 -0.21 -1.40
C VAL A 32 -7.49 0.61 -2.62
N ALA A 33 -7.90 -0.06 -3.70
CA ALA A 33 -8.33 0.62 -4.92
C ALA A 33 -9.57 1.49 -4.69
N GLN A 34 -10.55 0.98 -3.94
CA GLN A 34 -11.76 1.74 -3.62
C GLN A 34 -11.44 2.98 -2.79
N THR A 35 -10.56 2.83 -1.80
CA THR A 35 -10.13 3.96 -0.98
C THR A 35 -9.39 4.99 -1.83
N ALA A 36 -8.52 4.54 -2.72
CA ALA A 36 -7.79 5.42 -3.63
C ALA A 36 -8.74 6.20 -4.53
N LEU A 37 -9.74 5.54 -5.10
CA LEU A 37 -10.72 6.20 -5.96
C LEU A 37 -11.50 7.27 -5.19
N ARG A 38 -11.85 6.99 -3.94
CA ARG A 38 -12.52 7.96 -3.09
C ARG A 38 -11.64 9.19 -2.84
N MET A 39 -10.36 8.97 -2.53
CA MET A 39 -9.41 10.06 -2.30
C MET A 39 -9.19 10.89 -3.58
N LEU A 40 -9.19 10.24 -4.73
CA LEU A 40 -9.01 10.92 -6.02
C LEU A 40 -10.25 11.71 -6.45
N GLY A 41 -11.42 11.34 -5.95
CA GLY A 41 -12.68 11.92 -6.40
C GLY A 41 -13.13 11.48 -7.78
N GLY A 42 -12.57 10.40 -8.29
CA GLY A 42 -12.89 9.85 -9.60
C GLY A 42 -11.68 9.19 -10.24
N SER A 43 -11.83 8.75 -11.48
CA SER A 43 -10.77 8.03 -12.19
C SER A 43 -10.23 8.78 -13.40
N TYR A 44 -11.05 9.59 -14.05
CA TYR A 44 -10.68 10.21 -15.32
C TYR A 44 -9.51 11.19 -15.19
N GLY A 45 -8.50 10.98 -16.00
CA GLY A 45 -7.33 11.86 -16.02
C GLY A 45 -6.42 11.75 -14.80
N LYS A 46 -6.65 10.78 -13.94
CA LYS A 46 -5.87 10.62 -12.70
C LYS A 46 -4.65 9.74 -12.90
N HIS A 47 -3.58 10.07 -12.20
CA HIS A 47 -2.33 9.31 -12.19
C HIS A 47 -2.00 8.94 -10.76
N VAL A 48 -1.82 7.63 -10.51
CA VAL A 48 -1.46 7.08 -9.21
C VAL A 48 -0.10 6.43 -9.31
N ILE A 49 0.74 6.68 -8.31
CA ILE A 49 2.02 5.99 -8.17
C ILE A 49 1.88 5.00 -7.01
N VAL A 50 2.24 3.75 -7.25
CA VAL A 50 2.24 2.70 -6.24
C VAL A 50 3.68 2.34 -5.91
N LEU A 51 4.02 2.40 -4.63
CA LEU A 51 5.31 1.95 -4.13
C LEU A 51 5.09 0.56 -3.55
N ALA A 52 5.66 -0.46 -4.17
CA ALA A 52 5.37 -1.85 -3.83
C ALA A 52 6.60 -2.56 -3.28
N GLY A 53 6.48 -3.06 -2.06
CA GLY A 53 7.50 -3.88 -1.44
C GLY A 53 7.42 -5.34 -1.89
N LYS A 54 8.21 -6.19 -1.26
CA LYS A 54 8.32 -7.61 -1.62
C LYS A 54 7.29 -8.50 -0.94
N GLY A 55 6.69 -8.05 0.16
CA GLY A 55 5.76 -8.86 0.93
C GLY A 55 4.31 -8.71 0.49
N ASN A 56 3.41 -9.14 1.34
CA ASN A 56 1.98 -9.10 1.06
C ASN A 56 1.47 -7.69 0.84
N ASN A 57 2.04 -6.69 1.52
CA ASN A 57 1.68 -5.29 1.27
C ASN A 57 1.95 -4.90 -0.17
N GLY A 58 3.11 -5.32 -0.71
CA GLY A 58 3.43 -5.05 -2.11
C GLY A 58 2.46 -5.72 -3.06
N GLU A 59 2.05 -6.94 -2.75
CA GLU A 59 1.04 -7.64 -3.55
C GLU A 59 -0.31 -6.94 -3.50
N ASP A 60 -0.72 -6.45 -2.33
CA ASP A 60 -1.94 -5.66 -2.20
C ASP A 60 -1.88 -4.42 -3.10
N GLY A 61 -0.73 -3.76 -3.14
CA GLY A 61 -0.52 -2.60 -3.99
C GLY A 61 -0.59 -2.96 -5.47
N ARG A 62 -0.01 -4.09 -5.86
CA ARG A 62 -0.04 -4.53 -7.26
C ARG A 62 -1.45 -4.92 -7.71
N VAL A 63 -2.20 -5.61 -6.85
CA VAL A 63 -3.59 -5.94 -7.14
C VAL A 63 -4.43 -4.67 -7.23
N ALA A 64 -4.22 -3.72 -6.33
CA ALA A 64 -4.91 -2.43 -6.39
C ALA A 64 -4.61 -1.71 -7.71
N SER A 65 -3.37 -1.79 -8.20
CA SER A 65 -2.99 -1.21 -9.48
C SER A 65 -3.81 -1.77 -10.62
N ASP A 66 -4.03 -3.07 -10.63
CA ASP A 66 -4.83 -3.72 -11.67
C ASP A 66 -6.28 -3.24 -11.64
N PHE A 67 -6.87 -3.13 -10.45
CA PHE A 67 -8.23 -2.62 -10.31
C PHE A 67 -8.33 -1.16 -10.75
N LEU A 68 -7.34 -0.34 -10.41
CA LEU A 68 -7.33 1.08 -10.79
C LEU A 68 -7.19 1.24 -12.31
N ARG A 69 -6.31 0.45 -12.92
CA ARG A 69 -6.16 0.47 -14.38
C ARG A 69 -7.43 0.06 -15.09
N ALA A 70 -8.14 -0.91 -14.54
CA ALA A 70 -9.42 -1.35 -15.09
C ALA A 70 -10.48 -0.24 -15.02
N ARG A 71 -10.32 0.73 -14.12
CA ARG A 71 -11.21 1.87 -13.99
C ARG A 71 -10.71 3.10 -14.76
N GLY A 72 -9.66 2.96 -15.54
CA GLY A 72 -9.15 4.04 -16.37
C GLY A 72 -8.14 4.96 -15.72
N VAL A 73 -7.62 4.60 -14.56
CA VAL A 73 -6.57 5.36 -13.88
C VAL A 73 -5.22 4.97 -14.47
N LYS A 74 -4.37 5.97 -14.72
CA LYS A 74 -2.98 5.71 -15.09
C LYS A 74 -2.22 5.33 -13.82
N VAL A 75 -1.54 4.20 -13.82
CA VAL A 75 -0.80 3.73 -12.64
C VAL A 75 0.64 3.42 -13.01
N SER A 76 1.57 3.96 -12.24
CA SER A 76 2.99 3.63 -12.32
C SER A 76 3.39 2.92 -11.04
N VAL A 77 4.05 1.78 -11.15
CA VAL A 77 4.49 1.00 -9.99
C VAL A 77 6.00 1.04 -9.89
N PHE A 78 6.50 1.42 -8.71
CA PHE A 78 7.93 1.34 -8.41
C PHE A 78 8.14 0.28 -7.34
N SER A 79 9.02 -0.66 -7.60
CA SER A 79 9.39 -1.66 -6.59
C SER A 79 10.33 -1.01 -5.56
N SER A 80 10.38 -1.60 -4.38
CA SER A 80 11.22 -1.06 -3.29
C SER A 80 12.70 -1.01 -3.63
N SER A 81 13.15 -1.78 -4.61
CA SER A 81 14.55 -1.80 -5.05
C SER A 81 14.84 -0.75 -6.12
N GLU A 82 13.84 -0.10 -6.67
CA GLU A 82 14.00 0.81 -7.82
C GLU A 82 13.29 2.15 -7.60
N MET A 83 13.27 2.63 -6.36
CA MET A 83 12.61 3.89 -6.06
C MET A 83 13.48 5.09 -6.39
N PRO A 84 12.92 6.10 -7.09
CA PRO A 84 13.64 7.35 -7.29
C PRO A 84 13.67 8.16 -5.99
N THR A 85 14.58 9.14 -5.92
CA THR A 85 14.65 10.04 -4.78
C THR A 85 13.44 10.96 -4.71
N GLN A 86 12.94 11.38 -5.87
CA GLN A 86 11.77 12.23 -5.98
C GLN A 86 10.79 11.58 -6.93
N LEU A 87 9.53 11.45 -6.52
CA LEU A 87 8.52 10.84 -7.37
C LEU A 87 8.08 11.81 -8.47
N PRO A 88 7.73 11.29 -9.65
CA PRO A 88 7.10 12.11 -10.68
C PRO A 88 5.79 12.71 -10.16
N GLU A 89 5.33 13.76 -10.82
CA GLU A 89 4.08 14.39 -10.49
C GLU A 89 2.90 13.41 -10.65
N CYS A 90 2.02 13.37 -9.67
CA CYS A 90 0.87 12.46 -9.67
C CYS A 90 -0.23 13.00 -8.77
N ASP A 91 -1.38 12.34 -8.78
CA ASP A 91 -2.54 12.73 -7.99
C ASP A 91 -2.64 12.01 -6.66
N LEU A 92 -2.00 10.87 -6.53
CA LEU A 92 -2.02 10.07 -5.31
C LEU A 92 -0.84 9.10 -5.32
N VAL A 93 -0.25 8.89 -4.14
CA VAL A 93 0.75 7.84 -3.93
C VAL A 93 0.15 6.79 -3.01
N ILE A 94 0.26 5.52 -3.40
CA ILE A 94 -0.10 4.39 -2.55
C ILE A 94 1.20 3.79 -2.03
N ASP A 95 1.39 3.86 -0.72
CA ASP A 95 2.59 3.35 -0.05
C ASP A 95 2.33 1.92 0.44
N ALA A 96 2.81 0.95 -0.32
CA ALA A 96 2.70 -0.48 -0.03
C ALA A 96 4.07 -1.13 0.09
N VAL A 97 5.04 -0.41 0.65
CA VAL A 97 6.43 -0.90 0.75
C VAL A 97 6.60 -1.90 1.88
N TYR A 98 6.20 -1.50 3.08
CA TYR A 98 6.30 -2.33 4.26
C TYR A 98 4.94 -2.42 4.93
N GLY A 99 4.69 -3.49 5.62
CA GLY A 99 3.54 -3.63 6.48
C GLY A 99 4.00 -3.85 7.90
N THR A 100 3.38 -4.81 8.57
CA THR A 100 3.75 -5.16 9.93
C THR A 100 5.12 -5.80 10.05
N GLY A 101 5.75 -6.14 8.93
CA GLY A 101 7.05 -6.79 8.88
C GLY A 101 8.23 -5.84 8.64
N LEU A 102 8.10 -4.57 8.96
CA LEU A 102 9.19 -3.61 8.76
C LEU A 102 10.46 -4.07 9.47
N ARG A 103 11.55 -4.20 8.73
CA ARG A 103 12.80 -4.78 9.25
C ARG A 103 14.03 -3.92 9.05
N SER A 104 13.96 -2.91 8.23
CA SER A 104 15.11 -2.06 7.94
C SER A 104 14.66 -0.62 7.82
N ASP A 105 15.62 0.28 7.95
CA ASP A 105 15.35 1.70 7.77
C ASP A 105 14.93 1.95 6.34
N PHE A 106 14.03 2.89 6.18
CA PHE A 106 13.48 3.25 4.89
C PHE A 106 13.52 4.75 4.72
N VAL A 107 14.08 5.19 3.61
CA VAL A 107 14.07 6.61 3.24
C VAL A 107 13.11 6.78 2.09
N ALA A 108 11.97 7.38 2.37
CA ALA A 108 10.93 7.55 1.38
C ALA A 108 11.33 8.56 0.30
N PRO A 109 10.90 8.36 -0.94
CA PRO A 109 11.03 9.40 -1.95
C PRO A 109 10.17 10.60 -1.59
N THR A 110 10.50 11.77 -2.13
CA THR A 110 9.71 12.97 -1.88
C THR A 110 8.54 13.05 -2.84
N THR A 111 7.42 13.58 -2.36
CA THR A 111 6.23 13.81 -3.17
C THR A 111 5.39 14.92 -2.55
N LYS A 112 4.67 15.65 -3.39
CA LYS A 112 3.68 16.64 -2.95
C LYS A 112 2.27 16.09 -2.99
N ALA A 113 2.10 14.90 -3.57
CA ALA A 113 0.79 14.28 -3.68
C ALA A 113 0.32 13.73 -2.33
N PRO A 114 -0.99 13.61 -2.12
CA PRO A 114 -1.48 12.89 -0.95
C PRO A 114 -1.04 11.44 -0.98
N VAL A 115 -0.93 10.83 0.19
CA VAL A 115 -0.43 9.47 0.35
C VAL A 115 -1.46 8.61 1.06
N LEU A 116 -1.76 7.46 0.46
CA LEU A 116 -2.53 6.39 1.09
C LEU A 116 -1.55 5.30 1.49
N ALA A 117 -1.42 5.06 2.79
CA ALA A 117 -0.57 3.99 3.28
C ALA A 117 -1.38 2.71 3.45
N VAL A 118 -0.79 1.59 3.03
CA VAL A 118 -1.39 0.27 3.19
C VAL A 118 -0.81 -0.33 4.45
N ASP A 119 -1.67 -0.64 5.41
CA ASP A 119 -1.39 -1.18 6.73
C ASP A 119 -0.82 -0.11 7.66
N ILE A 120 0.49 0.20 7.58
CA ILE A 120 1.09 1.32 8.30
C ILE A 120 2.03 2.07 7.35
N PRO A 121 2.26 3.37 7.58
CA PRO A 121 3.19 4.13 6.74
C PRO A 121 4.58 3.52 6.78
N SER A 122 5.23 3.42 5.61
CA SER A 122 6.59 2.88 5.52
C SER A 122 7.56 3.71 6.33
N GLY A 123 8.47 3.02 7.05
CA GLY A 123 9.43 3.66 7.91
C GLY A 123 9.01 3.81 9.36
N ILE A 124 7.80 3.37 9.71
CA ILE A 124 7.30 3.38 11.08
C ILE A 124 7.29 1.95 11.61
N ASP A 125 7.85 1.76 12.81
CA ASP A 125 7.87 0.46 13.45
C ASP A 125 6.46 0.06 13.88
N ALA A 126 6.01 -1.11 13.47
CA ALA A 126 4.66 -1.58 13.73
C ALA A 126 4.39 -1.85 15.21
N THR A 127 5.42 -2.19 15.98
CA THR A 127 5.27 -2.53 17.39
C THR A 127 5.27 -1.31 18.29
N THR A 128 6.21 -0.38 18.05
CA THR A 128 6.41 0.77 18.93
C THR A 128 5.90 2.08 18.35
N GLY A 129 5.67 2.14 17.06
CA GLY A 129 5.30 3.37 16.37
C GLY A 129 6.48 4.30 16.11
N GLU A 130 7.69 3.87 16.43
CA GLU A 130 8.88 4.70 16.22
C GLU A 130 9.23 4.78 14.73
N CYS A 131 9.65 5.96 14.30
CA CYS A 131 10.16 6.15 12.95
C CYS A 131 11.51 5.47 12.78
N ARG A 132 11.68 4.76 11.68
CA ARG A 132 12.93 4.13 11.29
C ARG A 132 13.27 4.64 9.89
N GLY A 133 14.20 5.58 9.84
CA GLY A 133 14.50 6.28 8.60
C GLY A 133 13.57 7.47 8.39
N VAL A 134 13.28 7.78 7.14
CA VAL A 134 12.42 8.92 6.78
C VAL A 134 11.14 8.38 6.13
N PRO A 135 10.03 8.32 6.88
CA PRO A 135 8.80 7.75 6.35
C PRO A 135 8.02 8.74 5.47
N LEU A 136 7.15 8.20 4.65
CA LEU A 136 6.13 9.01 3.98
C LEU A 136 5.08 9.42 5.01
N ARG A 137 4.63 10.66 4.91
CA ARG A 137 3.58 11.17 5.75
C ARG A 137 2.24 10.83 5.08
N ALA A 138 1.51 9.90 5.65
CA ALA A 138 0.26 9.43 5.07
C ALA A 138 -0.88 10.39 5.39
N ASN A 139 -1.70 10.67 4.39
CA ASN A 139 -2.95 11.41 4.56
C ASN A 139 -4.07 10.48 5.03
N GLU A 140 -3.98 9.23 4.64
CA GLU A 140 -4.93 8.19 5.04
C GLU A 140 -4.20 6.86 5.11
N THR A 141 -4.60 6.00 6.02
CA THR A 141 -4.02 4.66 6.18
C THR A 141 -5.14 3.64 6.17
N ILE A 142 -4.98 2.62 5.33
CA ILE A 142 -5.88 1.48 5.32
C ILE A 142 -5.17 0.30 6.00
N THR A 143 -5.79 -0.26 7.02
CA THR A 143 -5.22 -1.37 7.78
C THR A 143 -6.05 -2.62 7.59
N PHE A 144 -5.36 -3.77 7.62
CA PHE A 144 -5.98 -5.08 7.50
C PHE A 144 -5.86 -5.88 8.79
N GLY A 145 -5.58 -5.22 9.86
CA GLY A 145 -5.47 -5.81 11.17
C GLY A 145 -6.14 -4.94 12.22
N GLY A 146 -6.99 -5.50 12.97
CA GLY A 146 -7.61 -4.90 14.12
C GLY A 146 -8.00 -3.45 14.06
#